data_25054397501d7e3420e2a5703cf049df
#
_entry.id   25054397501d7e3420e2a5703cf049df
#
_cell.length_a   1.000
_cell.length_b   1.000
_cell.length_c   1.000
_cell.angle_alpha   90.00
_cell.angle_beta   90.00
_cell.angle_gamma   90.00
#
_symmetry.space_group_name_H-M   'P 1'
#
loop_
_entity.id
_entity.type
_entity.pdbx_description
1 polymer ?
#
loop_
_entity_poly.entity_id
_entity_poly.type
_entity_poly.pdbx_seq_one_letter_code
_entity_poly.pdbx_strand_id
1 'polypeptide(L)'
;MLGLIFTLILHVSAGGSINEALEQARTAYATSGETTTIMIEPGDYEEELTIDVPGLRLVNAAQTPGIGVRNGGVEIDSNAVRISWYYGHGYQYASMKGVFNYGGKRARRWNASVLVTAPRFYAENIIFQNSFNLYVSAREALDTLVDISQAKNDWTANERPKRIMPDRPKEAGNTDVQTRFYRERASALSFTAEAKDCVLKNCRVVGRQDAFYGDHGASVAVEGGILAGAVDYIFGGLTLYVVGSELVGMISGENNDGCYITAGRAATPENLATLPQTSRDSVPRDEIVEKGMLLVDCTVRHATKDELKNPGTRPIFLGRPWRWWGETVFVGVQAEPGVLDEKLWSLGLTKGHPAPFVKAINN
;
A
#
# COMPACT_ATOMS: atom_id res chain seq x y z
N MET A 1 -7.41 25.28 31.29
CA MET A 1 -7.20 26.12 30.09
C MET A 1 -7.49 25.26 28.88
N LEU A 2 -8.64 25.45 28.21
CA LEU A 2 -8.84 24.87 26.87
C LEU A 2 -7.91 25.68 25.94
N GLY A 3 -6.77 25.08 25.55
CA GLY A 3 -5.95 25.65 24.49
C GLY A 3 -6.74 25.64 23.20
N LEU A 4 -6.95 26.78 22.58
CA LEU A 4 -7.40 26.83 21.20
C LEU A 4 -6.39 26.04 20.33
N ILE A 5 -6.83 24.91 19.77
CA ILE A 5 -6.03 24.20 18.78
C ILE A 5 -6.19 24.97 17.47
N PHE A 6 -5.19 25.72 17.10
CA PHE A 6 -5.12 26.34 15.79
C PHE A 6 -4.69 25.27 14.78
N THR A 7 -5.36 25.22 13.65
CA THR A 7 -4.99 24.36 12.53
C THR A 7 -4.54 25.25 11.37
N LEU A 8 -3.29 25.10 10.96
CA LEU A 8 -2.78 25.74 9.75
C LEU A 8 -3.44 25.10 8.51
N ILE A 9 -3.94 25.90 7.59
CA ILE A 9 -4.44 25.44 6.31
C ILE A 9 -3.49 25.91 5.21
N LEU A 10 -2.91 24.97 4.50
CA LEU A 10 -2.07 25.20 3.33
C LEU A 10 -2.80 24.77 2.07
N HIS A 11 -2.57 25.44 0.97
CA HIS A 11 -3.14 25.10 -0.33
C HIS A 11 -2.03 24.75 -1.32
N VAL A 12 -2.17 23.60 -1.99
CA VAL A 12 -1.32 23.19 -3.10
C VAL A 12 -2.13 23.32 -4.38
N SER A 13 -1.74 24.27 -5.22
CA SER A 13 -2.37 24.50 -6.53
C SER A 13 -2.00 23.36 -7.50
N ALA A 14 -2.79 23.20 -8.57
CA ALA A 14 -2.46 22.28 -9.64
C ALA A 14 -1.03 22.55 -10.18
N GLY A 15 -0.20 21.50 -10.21
CA GLY A 15 1.22 21.61 -10.58
C GLY A 15 2.16 22.19 -9.50
N GLY A 16 1.66 22.51 -8.31
CA GLY A 16 2.47 22.86 -7.15
C GLY A 16 3.13 21.64 -6.51
N SER A 17 3.87 21.85 -5.41
CA SER A 17 4.57 20.78 -4.69
C SER A 17 3.94 20.49 -3.33
N ILE A 18 3.62 19.25 -3.08
CA ILE A 18 3.16 18.79 -1.77
C ILE A 18 4.34 18.75 -0.79
N ASN A 19 5.55 18.43 -1.25
CA ASN A 19 6.74 18.45 -0.41
C ASN A 19 7.03 19.86 0.13
N GLU A 20 6.83 20.93 -0.66
CA GLU A 20 6.98 22.31 -0.18
C GLU A 20 5.96 22.63 0.91
N ALA A 21 4.71 22.18 0.78
CA ALA A 21 3.70 22.34 1.82
C ALA A 21 4.04 21.53 3.08
N LEU A 22 4.62 20.33 2.93
CA LEU A 22 5.10 19.53 4.07
C LEU A 22 6.22 20.22 4.83
N GLU A 23 7.16 20.89 4.16
CA GLU A 23 8.21 21.69 4.84
C GLU A 23 7.62 22.85 5.64
N GLN A 24 6.60 23.52 5.11
CA GLN A 24 5.88 24.55 5.86
C GLN A 24 5.15 23.96 7.09
N ALA A 25 4.53 22.79 6.94
CA ALA A 25 3.87 22.08 8.03
C ALA A 25 4.87 21.66 9.13
N ARG A 26 6.06 21.17 8.76
CA ARG A 26 7.15 20.85 9.72
C ARG A 26 7.58 22.09 10.50
N THR A 27 7.76 23.20 9.80
CA THR A 27 8.15 24.46 10.41
C THR A 27 7.10 24.97 11.40
N ALA A 28 5.82 24.95 11.01
CA ALA A 28 4.72 25.35 11.86
C ALA A 28 4.61 24.46 13.11
N TYR A 29 4.67 23.14 12.91
CA TYR A 29 4.61 22.19 14.02
C TYR A 29 5.78 22.35 15.01
N ALA A 30 7.00 22.53 14.50
CA ALA A 30 8.18 22.74 15.33
C ALA A 30 8.13 24.05 16.12
N THR A 31 7.46 25.07 15.58
CA THR A 31 7.39 26.42 16.19
C THR A 31 6.27 26.52 17.21
N SER A 32 5.10 25.99 16.90
CA SER A 32 3.86 26.23 17.69
C SER A 32 3.13 24.96 18.11
N GLY A 33 3.52 23.80 17.59
CA GLY A 33 2.78 22.55 17.77
C GLY A 33 1.45 22.50 16.98
N GLU A 34 1.25 23.42 16.04
CA GLU A 34 0.03 23.47 15.23
C GLU A 34 -0.09 22.27 14.32
N THR A 35 -1.29 21.68 14.27
CA THR A 35 -1.61 20.68 13.25
C THR A 35 -1.88 21.36 11.91
N THR A 36 -1.59 20.66 10.82
CA THR A 36 -1.73 21.24 9.48
C THR A 36 -2.70 20.41 8.62
N THR A 37 -3.58 21.10 7.91
CA THR A 37 -4.35 20.54 6.81
C THR A 37 -3.80 21.10 5.50
N ILE A 38 -3.39 20.21 4.60
CA ILE A 38 -2.99 20.54 3.23
C ILE A 38 -4.15 20.23 2.31
N MET A 39 -4.75 21.27 1.76
CA MET A 39 -5.78 21.20 0.72
C MET A 39 -5.10 21.12 -0.64
N ILE A 40 -5.33 20.04 -1.38
CA ILE A 40 -4.63 19.77 -2.64
C ILE A 40 -5.63 19.87 -3.79
N GLU A 41 -5.36 20.76 -4.73
CA GLU A 41 -6.16 20.88 -5.95
C GLU A 41 -6.03 19.61 -6.83
N PRO A 42 -7.08 19.24 -7.58
CA PRO A 42 -7.02 18.10 -8.49
C PRO A 42 -5.78 18.11 -9.38
N GLY A 43 -5.12 16.97 -9.48
CA GLY A 43 -3.89 16.84 -10.26
C GLY A 43 -3.14 15.55 -9.98
N ASP A 44 -2.12 15.32 -10.79
CA ASP A 44 -1.19 14.19 -10.68
C ASP A 44 0.14 14.68 -10.12
N TYR A 45 0.45 14.28 -8.90
CA TYR A 45 1.63 14.70 -8.16
C TYR A 45 2.62 13.54 -8.08
N GLU A 46 3.59 13.53 -9.00
CA GLU A 46 4.67 12.55 -8.96
C GLU A 46 5.73 12.99 -7.93
N GLU A 47 5.42 12.77 -6.66
CA GLU A 47 6.28 13.11 -5.53
C GLU A 47 6.36 11.94 -4.55
N GLU A 48 7.58 11.57 -4.14
CA GLU A 48 7.77 10.71 -2.97
C GLU A 48 7.62 11.55 -1.69
N LEU A 49 6.75 11.13 -0.78
CA LEU A 49 6.45 11.88 0.43
C LEU A 49 6.84 11.14 1.69
N THR A 50 7.34 11.88 2.69
CA THR A 50 7.46 11.44 4.07
C THR A 50 6.55 12.28 4.95
N ILE A 51 5.57 11.63 5.58
CA ILE A 51 4.62 12.25 6.51
C ILE A 51 5.12 12.06 7.93
N ASP A 52 5.81 13.06 8.45
CA ASP A 52 6.48 13.05 9.75
C ASP A 52 5.92 14.10 10.73
N VAL A 53 4.86 14.80 10.35
CA VAL A 53 4.17 15.78 11.20
C VAL A 53 2.95 15.13 11.87
N PRO A 54 2.89 15.06 13.20
CA PRO A 54 1.74 14.51 13.92
C PRO A 54 0.44 15.26 13.63
N GLY A 55 -0.62 14.52 13.31
CA GLY A 55 -1.94 15.09 13.03
C GLY A 55 -2.07 15.81 11.68
N LEU A 56 -1.10 15.62 10.76
CA LEU A 56 -1.18 16.14 9.39
C LEU A 56 -2.39 15.58 8.66
N ARG A 57 -3.04 16.42 7.88
CA ARG A 57 -4.18 16.05 7.03
C ARG A 57 -3.88 16.38 5.56
N LEU A 58 -4.12 15.43 4.65
CA LEU A 58 -4.13 15.64 3.20
C LEU A 58 -5.56 15.50 2.69
N VAL A 59 -6.07 16.50 2.02
CA VAL A 59 -7.46 16.54 1.58
C VAL A 59 -7.55 17.02 0.13
N ASN A 60 -8.31 16.32 -0.71
CA ASN A 60 -8.63 16.78 -2.04
C ASN A 60 -9.54 18.02 -1.95
N ALA A 61 -9.12 19.13 -2.54
CA ALA A 61 -9.80 20.44 -2.48
C ALA A 61 -10.97 20.57 -3.45
N ALA A 62 -11.22 19.59 -4.32
CA ALA A 62 -12.35 19.65 -5.28
C ALA A 62 -13.69 19.75 -4.53
N GLN A 63 -14.67 20.43 -5.12
CA GLN A 63 -16.04 20.50 -4.58
C GLN A 63 -16.72 19.12 -4.56
N THR A 64 -16.45 18.32 -5.58
CA THR A 64 -16.94 16.94 -5.71
C THR A 64 -15.74 16.02 -5.96
N PRO A 65 -14.96 15.69 -4.90
CA PRO A 65 -13.72 14.95 -5.07
C PRO A 65 -13.97 13.52 -5.57
N GLY A 66 -13.12 13.05 -6.48
CA GLY A 66 -13.13 11.69 -7.02
C GLY A 66 -11.83 10.95 -6.72
N ILE A 67 -11.89 9.62 -6.87
CA ILE A 67 -10.73 8.72 -6.78
C ILE A 67 -10.68 7.77 -7.98
N GLY A 68 -11.31 8.15 -9.09
CA GLY A 68 -11.36 7.37 -10.31
C GLY A 68 -10.07 7.41 -11.11
N VAL A 69 -9.81 6.31 -11.83
CA VAL A 69 -8.69 6.18 -12.77
C VAL A 69 -9.21 5.67 -14.09
N ARG A 70 -8.48 5.92 -15.18
CA ARG A 70 -8.82 5.52 -16.54
C ARG A 70 -7.60 5.01 -17.29
N ASN A 71 -7.85 4.42 -18.46
CA ASN A 71 -6.80 3.99 -19.39
C ASN A 71 -5.77 3.05 -18.73
N GLY A 72 -6.25 2.00 -18.06
CA GLY A 72 -5.37 1.04 -17.39
C GLY A 72 -4.62 1.62 -16.19
N GLY A 73 -5.18 2.64 -15.53
CA GLY A 73 -4.60 3.30 -14.36
C GLY A 73 -3.61 4.42 -14.68
N VAL A 74 -3.39 4.71 -15.97
CA VAL A 74 -2.45 5.78 -16.39
C VAL A 74 -3.04 7.16 -16.12
N GLU A 75 -4.32 7.36 -16.39
CA GLU A 75 -5.03 8.62 -16.22
C GLU A 75 -5.87 8.63 -14.95
N ILE A 76 -6.15 9.84 -14.45
CA ILE A 76 -7.08 10.07 -13.33
C ILE A 76 -8.27 10.92 -13.79
N ASP A 77 -9.35 10.89 -13.02
CA ASP A 77 -10.47 11.79 -13.25
C ASP A 77 -10.06 13.24 -12.94
N SER A 78 -10.71 14.19 -13.63
CA SER A 78 -10.37 15.61 -13.55
C SER A 78 -10.57 16.24 -12.17
N ASN A 79 -11.30 15.58 -11.28
CA ASN A 79 -11.55 15.98 -9.91
C ASN A 79 -10.75 15.13 -8.87
N ALA A 80 -9.82 14.29 -9.34
CA ALA A 80 -9.01 13.44 -8.50
C ALA A 80 -7.66 14.07 -8.17
N VAL A 81 -7.13 13.73 -7.00
CA VAL A 81 -5.76 14.01 -6.57
C VAL A 81 -5.03 12.68 -6.50
N ARG A 82 -3.96 12.52 -7.29
CA ARG A 82 -3.07 11.36 -7.22
C ARG A 82 -1.70 11.76 -6.71
N ILE A 83 -1.21 11.05 -5.71
CA ILE A 83 0.16 11.11 -5.21
C ILE A 83 0.81 9.80 -5.61
N SER A 84 1.85 9.86 -6.44
CA SER A 84 2.47 8.66 -7.01
C SER A 84 3.98 8.73 -7.03
N TRP A 85 4.62 7.55 -7.01
CA TRP A 85 6.03 7.39 -7.25
C TRP A 85 6.31 6.04 -7.92
N TYR A 86 7.54 5.82 -8.41
CA TYR A 86 7.88 4.69 -9.28
C TYR A 86 8.97 3.75 -8.74
N TYR A 87 9.38 3.88 -7.48
CA TYR A 87 10.44 3.01 -6.97
C TYR A 87 9.94 1.59 -6.67
N GLY A 88 10.55 0.61 -7.33
CA GLY A 88 10.38 -0.80 -7.05
C GLY A 88 11.48 -1.34 -6.13
N HIS A 89 11.15 -2.35 -5.33
CA HIS A 89 12.09 -2.97 -4.41
C HIS A 89 13.25 -3.64 -5.17
N GLY A 90 14.46 -3.23 -4.86
CA GLY A 90 15.69 -3.77 -5.43
C GLY A 90 16.14 -3.12 -6.74
N TYR A 91 15.38 -2.17 -7.24
CA TYR A 91 15.76 -1.34 -8.39
C TYR A 91 16.41 -0.06 -7.88
N GLN A 92 17.53 0.33 -8.47
CA GLN A 92 18.25 1.56 -8.13
C GLN A 92 18.22 2.51 -9.31
N TYR A 93 17.63 3.66 -9.08
CA TYR A 93 17.60 4.77 -10.02
C TYR A 93 18.65 5.82 -9.65
N ALA A 94 19.09 6.61 -10.63
CA ALA A 94 20.06 7.67 -10.41
C ALA A 94 19.56 8.73 -9.41
N SER A 95 18.27 9.02 -9.42
CA SER A 95 17.61 9.95 -8.49
C SER A 95 17.67 9.52 -7.03
N MET A 96 17.86 8.23 -6.74
CA MET A 96 18.01 7.73 -5.36
C MET A 96 19.36 8.12 -4.72
N LYS A 97 20.33 8.59 -5.49
CA LYS A 97 21.66 8.92 -4.99
C LYS A 97 21.61 10.10 -4.03
N GLY A 98 21.98 9.88 -2.79
CA GLY A 98 22.03 10.92 -1.75
C GLY A 98 20.70 11.23 -1.07
N VAL A 99 19.56 10.72 -1.59
CA VAL A 99 18.24 10.89 -0.99
C VAL A 99 17.96 9.78 0.02
N PHE A 100 18.33 8.55 -0.33
CA PHE A 100 18.15 7.40 0.53
C PHE A 100 19.48 6.90 1.08
N ASN A 101 19.69 7.06 2.37
CA ASN A 101 20.80 6.44 3.06
C ASN A 101 20.49 4.99 3.41
N TYR A 102 20.54 4.13 2.42
CA TYR A 102 20.30 2.70 2.57
C TYR A 102 21.43 1.92 3.26
N GLY A 103 22.27 2.60 4.05
CA GLY A 103 23.45 1.96 4.63
C GLY A 103 24.39 1.41 3.57
N GLY A 104 24.39 2.02 2.40
CA GLY A 104 25.30 1.74 1.28
C GLY A 104 25.02 0.47 0.49
N LYS A 105 23.94 -0.29 0.76
CA LYS A 105 23.89 -1.64 0.16
C LYS A 105 22.54 -2.17 -0.34
N ARG A 106 21.38 -1.62 0.02
CA ARG A 106 20.09 -2.14 -0.47
C ARG A 106 19.04 -1.05 -0.54
N ALA A 107 18.37 -0.94 -1.68
CA ALA A 107 17.06 -0.31 -1.73
C ALA A 107 16.19 -0.93 -0.64
N ARG A 108 15.62 -0.12 0.26
CA ARG A 108 14.82 -0.64 1.36
C ARG A 108 13.61 -1.35 0.80
N ARG A 109 13.17 -2.39 1.51
CA ARG A 109 11.99 -3.17 1.20
C ARG A 109 10.74 -2.31 0.98
N TRP A 110 10.77 -1.08 1.47
CA TRP A 110 9.65 -0.18 1.56
C TRP A 110 9.95 1.16 0.88
N ASN A 111 10.35 1.13 -0.39
CA ASN A 111 10.42 2.33 -1.22
C ASN A 111 9.00 2.78 -1.56
N ALA A 112 8.26 3.20 -0.54
CA ALA A 112 6.88 3.60 -0.70
C ALA A 112 6.78 4.95 -1.38
N SER A 113 5.73 5.14 -2.19
CA SER A 113 5.40 6.46 -2.70
C SER A 113 5.14 7.44 -1.57
N VAL A 114 4.44 6.97 -0.52
CA VAL A 114 4.21 7.75 0.70
C VAL A 114 4.57 6.92 1.93
N LEU A 115 5.48 7.44 2.75
CA LEU A 115 5.89 6.87 4.03
C LEU A 115 5.33 7.70 5.18
N VAL A 116 4.50 7.10 6.03
CA VAL A 116 3.94 7.73 7.22
C VAL A 116 4.73 7.31 8.45
N THR A 117 5.34 8.28 9.13
CA THR A 117 6.17 8.05 10.33
C THR A 117 5.63 8.76 11.57
N ALA A 118 4.52 9.47 11.47
CA ALA A 118 3.92 10.23 12.56
C ALA A 118 2.49 9.76 12.87
N PRO A 119 2.04 9.90 14.13
CA PRO A 119 0.70 9.52 14.53
C PRO A 119 -0.37 10.49 14.03
N ARG A 120 -1.61 10.02 13.98
CA ARG A 120 -2.84 10.76 13.64
C ARG A 120 -2.80 11.40 12.24
N PHE A 121 -2.11 10.75 11.29
CA PHE A 121 -2.22 11.11 9.88
C PHE A 121 -3.65 10.89 9.40
N TYR A 122 -4.17 11.82 8.64
CA TYR A 122 -5.49 11.74 8.01
C TYR A 122 -5.37 12.05 6.52
N ALA A 123 -6.00 11.23 5.70
CA ALA A 123 -6.16 11.53 4.27
C ALA A 123 -7.61 11.33 3.83
N GLU A 124 -8.09 12.20 2.95
CA GLU A 124 -9.46 12.12 2.43
C GLU A 124 -9.50 12.38 0.92
N ASN A 125 -10.13 11.45 0.18
CA ASN A 125 -10.31 11.53 -1.28
C ASN A 125 -8.98 11.65 -2.05
N ILE A 126 -7.96 10.90 -1.64
CA ILE A 126 -6.61 10.89 -2.26
C ILE A 126 -6.34 9.52 -2.88
N ILE A 127 -5.72 9.52 -4.06
CA ILE A 127 -5.16 8.33 -4.69
C ILE A 127 -3.68 8.24 -4.31
N PHE A 128 -3.31 7.23 -3.55
CA PHE A 128 -1.92 6.83 -3.27
C PHE A 128 -1.55 5.70 -4.22
N GLN A 129 -0.53 5.91 -5.05
CA GLN A 129 -0.17 4.95 -6.07
C GLN A 129 1.34 4.72 -6.15
N ASN A 130 1.74 3.46 -6.37
CA ASN A 130 3.06 3.18 -6.89
C ASN A 130 2.93 2.71 -8.35
N SER A 131 3.51 3.47 -9.27
CA SER A 131 3.38 3.22 -10.72
C SER A 131 4.27 2.10 -11.23
N PHE A 132 5.25 1.63 -10.46
CA PHE A 132 6.31 0.72 -10.92
C PHE A 132 5.81 -0.50 -11.72
N ASN A 133 4.72 -1.13 -11.29
CA ASN A 133 4.12 -2.29 -11.99
C ASN A 133 2.81 -1.94 -12.71
N LEU A 134 2.52 -0.66 -12.90
CA LEU A 134 1.30 -0.18 -13.56
C LEU A 134 1.59 0.49 -14.89
N TYR A 135 2.51 1.43 -14.90
CA TYR A 135 2.99 2.12 -16.11
C TYR A 135 4.31 2.83 -15.81
N VAL A 136 5.03 3.18 -16.86
CA VAL A 136 6.19 4.05 -16.73
C VAL A 136 5.71 5.49 -16.53
N SER A 137 6.03 6.09 -15.40
CA SER A 137 5.62 7.47 -15.11
C SER A 137 6.46 8.48 -15.89
N ALA A 138 6.03 9.75 -15.92
CA ALA A 138 6.78 10.79 -16.62
C ALA A 138 8.16 11.03 -15.98
N ARG A 139 8.23 10.99 -14.64
CA ARG A 139 9.49 11.10 -13.91
C ARG A 139 10.38 9.87 -14.10
N GLU A 140 9.79 8.67 -14.07
CA GLU A 140 10.56 7.45 -14.33
C GLU A 140 11.18 7.47 -15.73
N ALA A 141 10.44 7.93 -16.74
CA ALA A 141 10.93 8.02 -18.12
C ALA A 141 12.15 8.93 -18.27
N LEU A 142 12.31 9.91 -17.39
CA LEU A 142 13.45 10.83 -17.34
C LEU A 142 14.60 10.35 -16.44
N ASP A 143 14.35 9.33 -15.61
CA ASP A 143 15.35 8.80 -14.70
C ASP A 143 16.18 7.68 -15.34
N THR A 144 17.31 7.35 -14.74
CA THR A 144 18.20 6.29 -15.22
C THR A 144 18.19 5.13 -14.22
N LEU A 145 17.79 3.96 -14.69
CA LEU A 145 17.98 2.72 -13.95
C LEU A 145 19.46 2.33 -13.95
N VAL A 146 20.12 2.45 -12.79
CA VAL A 146 21.57 2.28 -12.65
C VAL A 146 21.94 0.86 -12.27
N ASP A 147 21.16 0.21 -11.41
CA ASP A 147 21.44 -1.13 -10.92
C ASP A 147 20.17 -1.89 -10.54
N ILE A 148 20.15 -3.15 -10.93
CA ILE A 148 19.14 -4.15 -10.57
C ILE A 148 19.72 -5.29 -9.74
N SER A 149 21.01 -5.22 -9.37
CA SER A 149 21.69 -6.30 -8.65
C SER A 149 21.10 -6.58 -7.29
N GLN A 150 20.54 -5.57 -6.63
CA GLN A 150 19.88 -5.69 -5.34
C GLN A 150 18.57 -6.50 -5.44
N ALA A 151 17.84 -6.36 -6.53
CA ALA A 151 16.67 -7.19 -6.81
C ALA A 151 17.05 -8.67 -7.02
N LYS A 152 18.24 -8.93 -7.58
CA LYS A 152 18.79 -10.29 -7.78
C LYS A 152 19.22 -10.93 -6.46
N ASN A 153 19.66 -10.14 -5.50
CA ASN A 153 20.23 -10.60 -4.22
C ASN A 153 19.21 -10.69 -3.09
N ASP A 154 17.94 -10.40 -3.35
CA ASP A 154 16.89 -10.62 -2.37
C ASP A 154 16.66 -12.13 -2.16
N TRP A 155 16.12 -12.49 -1.02
CA TRP A 155 15.99 -13.84 -0.44
C TRP A 155 15.53 -14.98 -1.37
N THR A 156 15.20 -14.66 -2.60
CA THR A 156 14.84 -15.62 -3.66
C THR A 156 15.82 -15.59 -4.83
N ALA A 157 17.06 -15.23 -4.61
CA ALA A 157 18.10 -15.06 -5.62
C ALA A 157 18.21 -16.23 -6.62
N ASN A 158 17.92 -17.45 -6.19
CA ASN A 158 18.01 -18.64 -7.06
C ASN A 158 16.85 -18.74 -8.06
N GLU A 159 15.72 -18.11 -7.82
CA GLU A 159 14.53 -18.19 -8.67
C GLU A 159 14.30 -16.95 -9.55
N ARG A 160 14.89 -15.83 -9.21
CA ARG A 160 14.59 -14.52 -9.78
C ARG A 160 15.41 -14.03 -10.98
N PRO A 161 16.62 -14.51 -11.31
CA PRO A 161 17.32 -14.01 -12.48
C PRO A 161 16.52 -14.05 -13.78
N LYS A 162 15.52 -14.92 -13.85
CA LYS A 162 14.62 -15.06 -15.00
C LYS A 162 13.39 -14.10 -14.96
N ARG A 163 13.17 -13.40 -13.86
CA ARG A 163 11.96 -12.62 -13.62
C ARG A 163 12.20 -11.11 -13.47
N ILE A 164 13.45 -10.71 -13.31
CA ILE A 164 13.83 -9.30 -13.25
C ILE A 164 13.88 -8.78 -14.68
N MET A 165 13.31 -7.61 -14.87
CA MET A 165 13.23 -6.94 -16.14
C MET A 165 14.52 -6.13 -16.42
N PRO A 166 15.52 -6.67 -17.12
CA PRO A 166 16.64 -5.87 -17.58
C PRO A 166 16.20 -4.80 -18.61
N ASP A 167 15.12 -5.08 -19.35
CA ASP A 167 14.63 -4.25 -20.45
C ASP A 167 13.28 -3.59 -20.08
N ARG A 168 13.28 -2.83 -18.99
CA ARG A 168 12.09 -2.07 -18.60
C ARG A 168 11.79 -0.99 -19.66
N PRO A 169 10.54 -0.84 -20.12
CA PRO A 169 10.14 0.24 -21.03
C PRO A 169 10.53 1.60 -20.46
N LYS A 170 10.82 2.55 -21.34
CA LYS A 170 11.25 3.91 -20.95
C LYS A 170 10.25 5.00 -21.36
N GLU A 171 9.29 4.65 -22.20
CA GLU A 171 8.30 5.61 -22.70
C GLU A 171 7.24 5.88 -21.61
N ALA A 172 7.03 7.15 -21.29
CA ALA A 172 6.01 7.57 -20.36
C ALA A 172 4.62 7.06 -20.79
N GLY A 173 3.82 6.54 -19.84
CA GLY A 173 2.51 5.96 -20.09
C GLY A 173 2.55 4.51 -20.61
N ASN A 174 3.73 3.93 -20.83
CA ASN A 174 3.83 2.54 -21.29
C ASN A 174 3.35 1.57 -20.21
N THR A 175 2.36 0.74 -20.56
CA THR A 175 1.69 -0.22 -19.67
C THR A 175 2.19 -1.66 -19.84
N ASP A 176 3.21 -1.95 -20.67
CA ASP A 176 3.75 -3.29 -20.85
C ASP A 176 4.27 -3.90 -19.53
N VAL A 177 4.61 -3.05 -18.59
CA VAL A 177 4.98 -3.45 -17.22
C VAL A 177 3.87 -4.23 -16.50
N GLN A 178 2.60 -4.09 -16.92
CA GLN A 178 1.47 -4.81 -16.35
C GLN A 178 1.44 -6.29 -16.76
N THR A 179 2.08 -6.65 -17.87
CA THR A 179 2.14 -8.02 -18.37
C THR A 179 3.20 -8.85 -17.67
N ARG A 180 4.11 -8.17 -16.97
CA ARG A 180 5.27 -8.79 -16.37
C ARG A 180 4.97 -9.34 -14.98
N PHE A 181 5.84 -10.23 -14.50
CA PHE A 181 5.72 -10.83 -13.19
C PHE A 181 5.75 -9.76 -12.09
N TYR A 182 4.67 -9.62 -11.40
CA TYR A 182 4.35 -8.68 -10.36
C TYR A 182 4.78 -9.15 -8.99
N ARG A 183 5.77 -9.96 -8.87
CA ARG A 183 6.47 -10.19 -7.62
C ARG A 183 7.50 -9.12 -7.32
N GLU A 184 7.46 -8.05 -8.08
CA GLU A 184 8.25 -6.85 -7.84
C GLU A 184 7.48 -5.96 -6.89
N ARG A 185 7.91 -5.95 -5.66
CA ARG A 185 7.28 -5.18 -4.59
C ARG A 185 7.42 -3.70 -4.86
N ALA A 186 6.35 -2.97 -4.73
CA ALA A 186 6.29 -1.54 -4.97
C ALA A 186 5.17 -0.94 -4.14
N SER A 187 5.49 -0.48 -2.93
CA SER A 187 4.50 0.02 -1.99
C SER A 187 4.00 1.40 -2.39
N ALA A 188 2.70 1.59 -2.35
CA ALA A 188 2.09 2.91 -2.54
C ALA A 188 2.06 3.69 -1.23
N LEU A 189 1.74 3.02 -0.12
CA LEU A 189 1.57 3.64 1.19
C LEU A 189 2.12 2.73 2.28
N SER A 190 3.02 3.24 3.11
CA SER A 190 3.66 2.51 4.20
C SER A 190 3.57 3.27 5.51
N PHE A 191 3.33 2.54 6.61
CA PHE A 191 3.23 3.07 7.97
C PHE A 191 4.31 2.45 8.84
N THR A 192 5.12 3.28 9.51
CA THR A 192 6.08 2.81 10.53
C THR A 192 5.37 2.55 11.87
N ALA A 193 6.08 1.98 12.81
CA ALA A 193 5.54 1.67 14.14
C ALA A 193 5.01 2.89 14.90
N GLU A 194 5.49 4.08 14.56
CA GLU A 194 5.09 5.36 15.17
C GLU A 194 3.79 5.92 14.57
N ALA A 195 3.38 5.42 13.41
CA ALA A 195 2.17 5.84 12.72
C ALA A 195 0.91 5.23 13.37
N LYS A 196 0.49 5.81 14.47
CA LYS A 196 -0.67 5.37 15.27
C LYS A 196 -1.88 6.24 14.99
N ASP A 197 -3.07 5.63 15.08
CA ASP A 197 -4.36 6.31 14.97
C ASP A 197 -4.52 7.09 13.65
N CYS A 198 -4.02 6.49 12.56
CA CYS A 198 -4.12 7.06 11.23
C CYS A 198 -5.47 6.71 10.59
N VAL A 199 -5.99 7.60 9.76
CA VAL A 199 -7.28 7.41 9.07
C VAL A 199 -7.16 7.72 7.59
N LEU A 200 -7.66 6.81 6.77
CA LEU A 200 -7.86 7.01 5.32
C LEU A 200 -9.36 6.98 5.04
N LYS A 201 -9.92 8.08 4.58
CA LYS A 201 -11.34 8.17 4.25
C LYS A 201 -11.55 8.34 2.76
N ASN A 202 -12.30 7.43 2.16
CA ASN A 202 -12.56 7.42 0.71
C ASN A 202 -11.28 7.62 -0.12
N CYS A 203 -10.19 6.95 0.28
CA CYS A 203 -8.92 6.97 -0.44
C CYS A 203 -8.81 5.76 -1.38
N ARG A 204 -7.97 5.89 -2.41
CA ARG A 204 -7.56 4.77 -3.24
C ARG A 204 -6.09 4.47 -2.99
N VAL A 205 -5.77 3.23 -2.60
CA VAL A 205 -4.39 2.77 -2.48
C VAL A 205 -4.14 1.70 -3.53
N VAL A 206 -3.18 1.93 -4.42
CA VAL A 206 -2.95 1.04 -5.55
C VAL A 206 -1.47 0.78 -5.83
N GLY A 207 -1.16 -0.50 -5.97
CA GLY A 207 0.12 -1.05 -6.39
C GLY A 207 -0.05 -2.54 -6.63
N ARG A 208 0.80 -3.19 -7.43
CA ARG A 208 0.50 -4.58 -7.79
C ARG A 208 0.97 -5.61 -6.77
N GLN A 209 2.09 -5.37 -6.09
CA GLN A 209 2.53 -6.21 -4.99
C GLN A 209 2.95 -5.34 -3.80
N ASP A 210 2.59 -5.75 -2.60
CA ASP A 210 2.97 -5.09 -1.36
C ASP A 210 2.52 -3.60 -1.32
N ALA A 211 1.30 -3.28 -1.80
CA ALA A 211 0.85 -1.91 -2.02
C ALA A 211 0.63 -1.11 -0.74
N PHE A 212 -0.01 -1.71 0.26
CA PHE A 212 -0.32 -1.13 1.57
C PHE A 212 0.43 -1.89 2.66
N TYR A 213 1.37 -1.23 3.31
CA TYR A 213 2.20 -1.82 4.36
C TYR A 213 2.04 -1.12 5.70
N GLY A 214 2.08 -1.89 6.80
CA GLY A 214 2.24 -1.32 8.14
C GLY A 214 3.09 -2.20 9.04
N ASP A 215 3.99 -1.55 9.79
CA ASP A 215 4.83 -2.19 10.80
C ASP A 215 4.02 -2.56 12.05
N HIS A 216 4.59 -3.44 12.88
CA HIS A 216 4.06 -3.69 14.22
C HIS A 216 4.07 -2.39 15.03
N GLY A 217 2.93 -2.10 15.66
CA GLY A 217 2.74 -0.85 16.38
C GLY A 217 2.02 0.26 15.58
N ALA A 218 2.00 0.17 14.25
CA ALA A 218 1.14 1.03 13.46
C ALA A 218 -0.35 0.71 13.70
N SER A 219 -1.21 1.72 13.67
CA SER A 219 -2.67 1.53 13.69
C SER A 219 -3.36 2.43 12.66
N VAL A 220 -4.18 1.82 11.79
CA VAL A 220 -4.82 2.50 10.67
C VAL A 220 -6.28 2.08 10.54
N ALA A 221 -7.17 3.05 10.37
CA ALA A 221 -8.54 2.85 9.93
C ALA A 221 -8.70 3.29 8.46
N VAL A 222 -9.41 2.49 7.67
CA VAL A 222 -9.78 2.79 6.29
C VAL A 222 -11.30 2.76 6.18
N GLU A 223 -11.89 3.89 5.81
CA GLU A 223 -13.33 4.08 5.71
C GLU A 223 -13.73 4.31 4.24
N GLY A 224 -14.38 3.34 3.64
CA GLY A 224 -14.73 3.36 2.22
C GLY A 224 -13.50 3.35 1.31
N GLY A 225 -13.66 3.84 0.09
CA GLY A 225 -12.59 3.91 -0.90
C GLY A 225 -12.20 2.57 -1.51
N ILE A 226 -10.99 2.47 -2.06
CA ILE A 226 -10.53 1.35 -2.87
C ILE A 226 -9.13 0.93 -2.45
N LEU A 227 -8.95 -0.35 -2.11
CA LEU A 227 -7.64 -0.97 -1.93
C LEU A 227 -7.41 -1.95 -3.09
N ALA A 228 -6.39 -1.70 -3.92
CA ALA A 228 -6.19 -2.40 -5.18
C ALA A 228 -4.78 -2.97 -5.33
N GLY A 229 -4.71 -4.23 -5.73
CA GLY A 229 -3.43 -4.90 -5.97
C GLY A 229 -3.60 -6.35 -6.41
N ALA A 230 -2.50 -7.07 -6.56
CA ALA A 230 -2.49 -8.49 -6.92
C ALA A 230 -1.92 -9.34 -5.77
N VAL A 231 -0.65 -9.18 -5.44
CA VAL A 231 0.02 -10.06 -4.49
C VAL A 231 0.26 -9.35 -3.16
N ASP A 232 -0.35 -9.90 -2.06
CA ASP A 232 -0.12 -9.42 -0.71
C ASP A 232 -0.31 -7.90 -0.58
N TYR A 233 -1.33 -7.36 -1.23
CA TYR A 233 -1.41 -5.92 -1.40
C TYR A 233 -1.84 -5.16 -0.13
N ILE A 234 -2.33 -5.86 0.89
CA ILE A 234 -2.49 -5.37 2.26
C ILE A 234 -1.65 -6.27 3.16
N PHE A 235 -0.54 -5.77 3.72
CA PHE A 235 0.36 -6.66 4.44
C PHE A 235 1.09 -5.97 5.60
N GLY A 236 1.66 -6.79 6.48
CA GLY A 236 2.45 -6.32 7.60
C GLY A 236 1.93 -6.77 8.95
N GLY A 237 2.40 -6.09 10.00
CA GLY A 237 2.09 -6.39 11.39
C GLY A 237 1.20 -5.35 12.08
N LEU A 238 0.62 -4.43 11.31
CA LEU A 238 -0.19 -3.35 11.84
C LEU A 238 -1.53 -3.84 12.40
N THR A 239 -2.10 -3.06 13.29
CA THR A 239 -3.52 -3.09 13.61
C THR A 239 -4.27 -2.34 12.50
N LEU A 240 -5.12 -3.05 11.76
CA LEU A 240 -5.85 -2.49 10.63
C LEU A 240 -7.34 -2.72 10.78
N TYR A 241 -8.12 -1.67 10.62
CA TYR A 241 -9.57 -1.73 10.48
C TYR A 241 -9.98 -1.16 9.12
N VAL A 242 -10.66 -1.96 8.29
CA VAL A 242 -11.20 -1.54 6.98
C VAL A 242 -12.70 -1.72 6.99
N VAL A 243 -13.47 -0.71 6.62
CA VAL A 243 -14.92 -0.79 6.56
C VAL A 243 -15.48 -0.22 5.27
N GLY A 244 -16.36 -0.99 4.61
CA GLY A 244 -17.10 -0.54 3.43
C GLY A 244 -16.25 -0.22 2.22
N SER A 245 -15.06 -0.82 2.10
CA SER A 245 -14.14 -0.56 0.99
C SER A 245 -14.30 -1.56 -0.13
N GLU A 246 -13.92 -1.17 -1.36
CA GLU A 246 -13.72 -2.10 -2.46
C GLU A 246 -12.30 -2.68 -2.40
N LEU A 247 -12.22 -4.00 -2.46
CA LEU A 247 -10.97 -4.75 -2.51
C LEU A 247 -10.78 -5.28 -3.94
N VAL A 248 -9.89 -4.66 -4.70
CA VAL A 248 -9.78 -4.88 -6.15
C VAL A 248 -8.59 -5.77 -6.48
N GLY A 249 -8.87 -6.92 -7.09
CA GLY A 249 -7.84 -7.83 -7.61
C GLY A 249 -7.31 -7.36 -8.97
N MET A 250 -6.09 -6.84 -9.00
CA MET A 250 -5.41 -6.35 -10.20
C MET A 250 -4.62 -7.46 -10.90
N ILE A 251 -5.31 -8.53 -11.26
CA ILE A 251 -4.74 -9.70 -11.95
C ILE A 251 -4.63 -9.38 -13.44
N SER A 252 -3.44 -9.54 -14.03
CA SER A 252 -3.27 -9.47 -15.48
C SER A 252 -3.79 -10.74 -16.14
N GLY A 253 -4.52 -10.59 -17.25
CA GLY A 253 -5.00 -11.73 -18.05
C GLY A 253 -3.88 -12.58 -18.64
N GLU A 254 -2.68 -12.01 -18.82
CA GLU A 254 -1.51 -12.68 -19.42
C GLU A 254 -0.67 -13.45 -18.41
N ASN A 255 -1.08 -13.55 -17.19
CA ASN A 255 -0.24 -13.90 -16.08
C ASN A 255 -0.87 -15.00 -15.21
N ASN A 256 -0.03 -15.89 -14.68
CA ASN A 256 -0.43 -17.08 -13.90
C ASN A 256 -0.35 -16.91 -12.38
N ASP A 257 -0.01 -15.73 -11.85
CA ASP A 257 0.08 -15.56 -10.40
C ASP A 257 -1.30 -15.44 -9.74
N GLY A 258 -1.38 -15.85 -8.49
CA GLY A 258 -2.57 -15.67 -7.69
C GLY A 258 -2.75 -14.24 -7.23
N CYS A 259 -3.96 -13.88 -6.86
CA CYS A 259 -4.28 -12.63 -6.17
C CYS A 259 -4.54 -12.93 -4.69
N TYR A 260 -3.84 -12.24 -3.82
CA TYR A 260 -3.96 -12.37 -2.36
C TYR A 260 -4.20 -11.00 -1.77
N ILE A 261 -5.37 -10.80 -1.15
CA ILE A 261 -5.74 -9.50 -0.56
C ILE A 261 -4.79 -9.19 0.60
N THR A 262 -4.72 -10.09 1.56
CA THR A 262 -3.96 -9.85 2.80
C THR A 262 -2.78 -10.80 2.98
N ALA A 263 -1.73 -10.30 3.65
CA ALA A 263 -0.60 -11.07 4.14
C ALA A 263 -0.24 -10.63 5.57
N GLY A 264 -1.04 -11.08 6.54
CA GLY A 264 -0.89 -10.72 7.95
C GLY A 264 0.37 -11.32 8.56
N ARG A 265 1.01 -10.55 9.44
CA ARG A 265 2.20 -10.95 10.19
C ARG A 265 2.02 -10.85 11.71
N ALA A 266 1.08 -10.05 12.18
CA ALA A 266 0.86 -9.81 13.60
C ALA A 266 0.22 -11.01 14.29
N ALA A 267 0.73 -11.38 15.47
CA ALA A 267 0.07 -12.29 16.39
C ALA A 267 -0.76 -11.49 17.40
N THR A 268 -1.92 -12.04 17.80
CA THR A 268 -2.69 -11.48 18.90
C THR A 268 -2.69 -12.43 20.10
N PRO A 269 -2.86 -11.92 21.35
CA PRO A 269 -2.98 -12.78 22.52
C PRO A 269 -4.12 -13.83 22.39
N GLU A 270 -5.23 -13.46 21.77
CA GLU A 270 -6.34 -14.36 21.51
C GLU A 270 -5.94 -15.52 20.58
N ASN A 271 -5.31 -15.20 19.47
CA ASN A 271 -4.80 -16.21 18.55
C ASN A 271 -3.73 -17.11 19.21
N LEU A 272 -2.78 -16.50 19.91
CA LEU A 272 -1.74 -17.25 20.61
C LEU A 272 -2.32 -18.21 21.63
N ALA A 273 -3.41 -17.86 22.32
CA ALA A 273 -4.05 -18.72 23.29
C ALA A 273 -4.59 -20.04 22.68
N THR A 274 -4.85 -20.07 21.39
CA THR A 274 -5.31 -21.28 20.67
C THR A 274 -4.18 -22.23 20.28
N LEU A 275 -2.92 -21.81 20.39
CA LEU A 275 -1.75 -22.57 19.95
C LEU A 275 -1.13 -23.40 21.08
N PRO A 276 -0.47 -24.53 20.76
CA PRO A 276 0.37 -25.24 21.71
C PRO A 276 1.46 -24.34 22.32
N GLN A 277 1.85 -24.58 23.59
CA GLN A 277 2.84 -23.76 24.29
C GLN A 277 4.15 -23.60 23.51
N THR A 278 4.69 -24.70 22.98
CA THR A 278 5.93 -24.68 22.17
C THR A 278 5.85 -23.78 20.96
N SER A 279 4.66 -23.66 20.36
CA SER A 279 4.44 -22.76 19.23
C SER A 279 4.35 -21.30 19.69
N ARG A 280 3.67 -21.03 20.82
CA ARG A 280 3.59 -19.68 21.39
C ARG A 280 4.98 -19.13 21.73
N ASP A 281 5.82 -19.96 22.33
CA ASP A 281 7.18 -19.57 22.76
C ASP A 281 8.10 -19.24 21.58
N SER A 282 7.73 -19.66 20.36
CA SER A 282 8.49 -19.38 19.14
C SER A 282 8.12 -18.04 18.49
N VAL A 283 7.03 -17.39 18.93
CA VAL A 283 6.58 -16.10 18.36
C VAL A 283 7.41 -14.96 18.96
N PRO A 284 8.09 -14.16 18.14
CA PRO A 284 8.80 -12.99 18.63
C PRO A 284 7.87 -12.02 19.35
N ARG A 285 8.30 -11.50 20.49
CA ARG A 285 7.48 -10.60 21.32
C ARG A 285 7.10 -9.30 20.62
N ASP A 286 7.96 -8.81 19.75
CA ASP A 286 7.74 -7.63 18.92
C ASP A 286 6.76 -7.88 17.76
N GLU A 287 6.40 -9.12 17.50
CA GLU A 287 5.34 -9.48 16.55
C GLU A 287 3.95 -9.68 17.22
N ILE A 288 3.85 -9.48 18.52
CA ILE A 288 2.60 -9.57 19.26
C ILE A 288 1.97 -8.18 19.36
N VAL A 289 0.74 -8.06 18.86
CA VAL A 289 -0.06 -6.83 18.88
C VAL A 289 -1.40 -7.09 19.52
N GLU A 290 -2.08 -6.06 20.01
CA GLU A 290 -3.38 -6.20 20.65
C GLU A 290 -4.46 -6.69 19.67
N LYS A 291 -4.45 -6.16 18.45
CA LYS A 291 -5.39 -6.50 17.37
C LYS A 291 -4.64 -6.65 16.05
N GLY A 292 -5.07 -7.62 15.24
CA GLY A 292 -4.60 -7.84 13.87
C GLY A 292 -5.36 -7.01 12.84
N MET A 293 -5.65 -7.62 11.69
CA MET A 293 -6.40 -6.99 10.61
C MET A 293 -7.87 -7.40 10.69
N LEU A 294 -8.78 -6.43 10.63
CA LEU A 294 -10.23 -6.64 10.55
C LEU A 294 -10.81 -5.88 9.36
N LEU A 295 -11.43 -6.61 8.43
CA LEU A 295 -12.08 -6.05 7.25
C LEU A 295 -13.59 -6.36 7.31
N VAL A 296 -14.42 -5.32 7.27
CA VAL A 296 -15.87 -5.40 7.51
C VAL A 296 -16.63 -4.81 6.32
N ASP A 297 -17.68 -5.51 5.88
CA ASP A 297 -18.59 -5.06 4.82
C ASP A 297 -17.88 -4.60 3.54
N CYS A 298 -16.83 -5.30 3.17
CA CYS A 298 -16.03 -5.01 1.99
C CYS A 298 -16.57 -5.76 0.76
N THR A 299 -16.47 -5.13 -0.41
CA THR A 299 -16.79 -5.78 -1.69
C THR A 299 -15.52 -6.20 -2.41
N VAL A 300 -15.44 -7.46 -2.84
CA VAL A 300 -14.30 -7.98 -3.62
C VAL A 300 -14.69 -8.07 -5.09
N ARG A 301 -13.86 -7.51 -5.97
CA ARG A 301 -14.04 -7.58 -7.41
C ARG A 301 -12.72 -7.64 -8.19
N HIS A 302 -12.79 -8.01 -9.44
CA HIS A 302 -11.67 -7.85 -10.36
C HIS A 302 -11.51 -6.39 -10.80
N ALA A 303 -10.30 -6.05 -11.26
CA ALA A 303 -10.03 -4.77 -11.89
C ALA A 303 -10.84 -4.60 -13.19
N THR A 304 -11.21 -3.38 -13.49
CA THR A 304 -11.78 -2.98 -14.78
C THR A 304 -10.68 -2.63 -15.79
N LYS A 305 -11.04 -2.40 -17.06
CA LYS A 305 -10.09 -1.93 -18.09
C LYS A 305 -9.57 -0.51 -17.83
N ASP A 306 -10.31 0.27 -17.06
CA ASP A 306 -9.85 1.58 -16.62
C ASP A 306 -8.75 1.49 -15.57
N GLU A 307 -8.73 0.41 -14.79
CA GLU A 307 -7.77 0.18 -13.70
C GLU A 307 -6.55 -0.64 -14.14
N LEU A 308 -6.73 -1.55 -15.10
CA LEU A 308 -5.69 -2.42 -15.62
C LEU A 308 -5.96 -2.71 -17.11
N LYS A 309 -4.95 -2.59 -17.96
CA LYS A 309 -5.11 -2.68 -19.43
C LYS A 309 -5.76 -3.99 -19.88
N ASN A 310 -5.28 -5.12 -19.36
CA ASN A 310 -5.75 -6.46 -19.64
C ASN A 310 -6.12 -7.18 -18.32
N PRO A 311 -7.26 -6.87 -17.71
CA PRO A 311 -7.65 -7.50 -16.46
C PRO A 311 -8.00 -8.99 -16.68
N GLY A 312 -7.49 -9.84 -15.79
CA GLY A 312 -7.84 -11.24 -15.71
C GLY A 312 -8.97 -11.49 -14.71
N THR A 313 -9.58 -12.67 -14.82
CA THR A 313 -10.74 -13.09 -14.02
C THR A 313 -10.46 -14.31 -13.15
N ARG A 314 -9.20 -14.59 -12.85
CA ARG A 314 -8.87 -15.69 -11.94
C ARG A 314 -9.33 -15.42 -10.52
N PRO A 315 -9.73 -16.47 -9.79
CA PRO A 315 -10.19 -16.30 -8.43
C PRO A 315 -9.19 -15.59 -7.52
N ILE A 316 -9.74 -14.78 -6.61
CA ILE A 316 -9.02 -13.98 -5.64
C ILE A 316 -9.06 -14.69 -4.29
N PHE A 317 -7.92 -14.82 -3.62
CA PHE A 317 -7.84 -15.29 -2.24
C PHE A 317 -8.00 -14.10 -1.27
N LEU A 318 -8.73 -14.29 -0.17
CA LEU A 318 -8.79 -13.32 0.92
C LEU A 318 -7.40 -13.04 1.49
N GLY A 319 -6.53 -14.04 1.44
CA GLY A 319 -5.14 -13.83 1.80
C GLY A 319 -4.30 -15.09 1.84
N ARG A 320 -3.06 -14.90 2.19
CA ARG A 320 -2.10 -15.92 2.61
C ARG A 320 -1.25 -15.37 3.74
N PRO A 321 -1.07 -16.09 4.86
CA PRO A 321 -0.33 -15.55 5.98
C PRO A 321 1.15 -15.35 5.61
N TRP A 322 1.71 -14.19 5.97
CA TRP A 322 3.16 -13.99 5.89
C TRP A 322 3.87 -14.76 7.00
N ARG A 323 3.24 -14.79 8.17
CA ARG A 323 3.64 -15.66 9.28
C ARG A 323 2.48 -16.56 9.66
N TRP A 324 2.76 -17.78 10.09
CA TRP A 324 1.77 -18.77 10.47
C TRP A 324 0.91 -18.36 11.69
N TRP A 325 1.33 -17.36 12.42
CA TRP A 325 0.59 -16.76 13.55
C TRP A 325 -0.16 -15.48 13.19
N GLY A 326 -0.05 -15.03 11.95
CA GLY A 326 -0.72 -13.80 11.51
C GLY A 326 -2.24 -13.90 11.62
N GLU A 327 -2.89 -12.84 12.12
CA GLU A 327 -4.34 -12.77 12.24
C GLU A 327 -4.94 -11.81 11.21
N THR A 328 -5.94 -12.29 10.50
CA THR A 328 -6.79 -11.48 9.62
C THR A 328 -8.21 -12.00 9.69
N VAL A 329 -9.17 -11.11 9.91
CA VAL A 329 -10.60 -11.42 10.01
C VAL A 329 -11.37 -10.65 8.96
N PHE A 330 -12.23 -11.33 8.23
CA PHE A 330 -13.20 -10.73 7.32
C PHE A 330 -14.63 -10.97 7.82
N VAL A 331 -15.47 -9.95 7.77
CA VAL A 331 -16.88 -9.99 8.17
C VAL A 331 -17.71 -9.32 7.09
N GLY A 332 -18.82 -9.95 6.67
CA GLY A 332 -19.75 -9.35 5.71
C GLY A 332 -19.17 -9.11 4.32
N VAL A 333 -18.23 -9.96 3.86
CA VAL A 333 -17.60 -9.81 2.53
C VAL A 333 -18.59 -10.13 1.43
N GLN A 334 -18.69 -9.26 0.44
CA GLN A 334 -19.53 -9.42 -0.75
C GLN A 334 -18.66 -9.61 -1.98
N ALA A 335 -19.03 -10.56 -2.84
CA ALA A 335 -18.39 -10.80 -4.13
C ALA A 335 -19.37 -11.49 -5.08
N GLU A 336 -19.27 -11.20 -6.37
CA GLU A 336 -19.98 -11.97 -7.40
C GLU A 336 -19.49 -13.43 -7.44
N PRO A 337 -20.34 -14.40 -7.84
CA PRO A 337 -19.93 -15.78 -7.96
C PRO A 337 -18.68 -15.97 -8.83
N GLY A 338 -17.73 -16.75 -8.34
CA GLY A 338 -16.46 -17.02 -9.04
C GLY A 338 -15.36 -15.97 -8.90
N VAL A 339 -15.63 -14.85 -8.23
CA VAL A 339 -14.60 -13.83 -7.94
C VAL A 339 -13.65 -14.33 -6.84
N LEU A 340 -14.18 -14.88 -5.76
CA LEU A 340 -13.38 -15.46 -4.70
C LEU A 340 -13.03 -16.93 -5.01
N ASP A 341 -11.83 -17.33 -4.62
CA ASP A 341 -11.44 -18.76 -4.63
C ASP A 341 -12.28 -19.55 -3.61
N GLU A 342 -12.69 -20.75 -3.97
CA GLU A 342 -13.52 -21.60 -3.09
C GLU A 342 -12.85 -21.91 -1.74
N LYS A 343 -11.52 -21.94 -1.71
CA LYS A 343 -10.76 -22.18 -0.49
C LYS A 343 -10.63 -20.91 0.36
N LEU A 344 -10.95 -19.75 -0.18
CA LEU A 344 -10.80 -18.42 0.42
C LEU A 344 -9.36 -18.05 0.82
N TRP A 345 -8.57 -19.02 1.27
CA TRP A 345 -7.22 -18.82 1.81
C TRP A 345 -6.18 -19.69 1.12
N SER A 346 -5.03 -19.11 0.86
CA SER A 346 -3.88 -19.84 0.32
C SER A 346 -2.82 -20.04 1.41
N LEU A 347 -2.28 -21.25 1.50
CA LEU A 347 -1.22 -21.62 2.44
C LEU A 347 0.21 -21.40 1.89
N GLY A 348 0.34 -20.67 0.79
CA GLY A 348 1.58 -20.60 0.01
C GLY A 348 2.84 -20.18 0.75
N LEU A 349 2.74 -19.38 1.82
CA LEU A 349 3.89 -18.89 2.60
C LEU A 349 4.16 -19.70 3.88
N THR A 350 3.24 -20.57 4.30
CA THR A 350 3.29 -21.27 5.60
C THR A 350 3.40 -22.76 5.47
N LYS A 351 4.11 -23.27 4.47
CA LYS A 351 4.30 -24.73 4.26
C LYS A 351 4.72 -25.42 5.55
N GLY A 352 3.94 -26.42 5.99
CA GLY A 352 4.24 -27.24 7.17
C GLY A 352 3.74 -26.66 8.50
N HIS A 353 3.08 -25.51 8.51
CA HIS A 353 2.49 -24.92 9.71
C HIS A 353 0.95 -25.00 9.67
N PRO A 354 0.26 -25.02 10.84
CA PRO A 354 -1.18 -24.94 10.88
C PRO A 354 -1.67 -23.66 10.18
N ALA A 355 -2.88 -23.70 9.63
CA ALA A 355 -3.50 -22.52 9.05
C ALA A 355 -3.59 -21.41 10.11
N PRO A 356 -3.32 -20.15 9.74
CA PRO A 356 -3.47 -19.04 10.67
C PRO A 356 -4.92 -18.92 11.11
N PHE A 357 -5.10 -18.25 12.23
CA PHE A 357 -6.42 -17.92 12.72
C PHE A 357 -7.05 -16.88 11.78
N VAL A 358 -7.90 -17.37 10.92
CA VAL A 358 -8.58 -16.56 9.92
C VAL A 358 -10.06 -16.91 9.96
N LYS A 359 -10.90 -15.92 10.25
CA LYS A 359 -12.34 -16.05 10.15
C LYS A 359 -12.85 -15.27 8.94
N ALA A 360 -13.52 -15.95 8.00
CA ALA A 360 -14.48 -15.32 7.13
C ALA A 360 -15.87 -15.62 7.74
N ILE A 361 -16.54 -14.62 8.23
CA ILE A 361 -17.89 -14.76 8.77
C ILE A 361 -18.81 -14.08 7.75
N ASN A 362 -19.50 -14.89 6.96
CA ASN A 362 -20.64 -14.42 6.18
C ASN A 362 -21.86 -14.46 7.09
N ASN A 363 -22.54 -13.33 7.23
CA ASN A 363 -23.86 -13.29 7.87
C ASN A 363 -24.93 -13.80 6.91
#